data_f2f389b6e87d42e8db3a228bd3208690
#
_entry.id   f2f389b6e87d42e8db3a228bd3208690
#
_cell.length_a   1.000
_cell.length_b   1.000
_cell.length_c   1.000
_cell.angle_alpha   90.00
_cell.angle_beta   90.00
_cell.angle_gamma   90.00
#
_symmetry.space_group_name_H-M   'P 1'
#
loop_
_entity.id
_entity.type
_entity.pdbx_description
1 polymer ?
#
loop_
_entity_poly.entity_id
_entity_poly.type
_entity_poly.pdbx_seq_one_letter_code
_entity_poly.pdbx_strand_id
1 'polypeptide(L)'
;MKLYNYFRSSASFRVRIALHLKSLPYEYIAVHIGKGEHKEAAYSNVAADNLVPNLVVEGEHLSQSMAIIEYLDETHPEPALLPKEALGRARVRALAQSIACEIHPINNLRVLKYLSVNLGLNEDQKNT
;
A
#
# COMPACT_ATOMS: atom_id res chain seq x y z
N MET A 1 -11.62 -1.78 12.53
CA MET A 1 -10.62 -1.22 11.57
C MET A 1 -11.33 -0.77 10.30
N LYS A 2 -10.85 0.32 9.66
CA LYS A 2 -11.32 0.77 8.34
C LYS A 2 -10.13 0.82 7.39
N LEU A 3 -10.27 0.26 6.19
CA LEU A 3 -9.22 0.28 5.18
C LEU A 3 -9.66 1.15 4.00
N TYR A 4 -9.06 2.31 3.86
CA TYR A 4 -9.16 3.15 2.66
C TYR A 4 -8.24 2.58 1.60
N ASN A 5 -8.80 2.18 0.48
CA ASN A 5 -8.02 1.49 -0.52
C ASN A 5 -8.62 1.56 -1.92
N TYR A 6 -7.84 1.16 -2.91
CA TYR A 6 -8.26 1.05 -4.32
C TYR A 6 -8.07 -0.38 -4.81
N PHE A 7 -9.07 -0.93 -5.48
CA PHE A 7 -9.07 -2.35 -5.89
C PHE A 7 -7.90 -2.73 -6.82
N ARG A 8 -7.40 -1.80 -7.66
CA ARG A 8 -6.25 -2.01 -8.55
C ARG A 8 -4.90 -1.62 -7.94
N SER A 9 -4.87 -1.07 -6.73
CA SER A 9 -3.61 -0.72 -6.07
C SER A 9 -2.91 -1.96 -5.55
N SER A 10 -1.71 -2.25 -6.03
CA SER A 10 -0.88 -3.36 -5.54
C SER A 10 -0.45 -3.15 -4.08
N ALA A 11 -0.22 -1.90 -3.66
CA ALA A 11 0.06 -1.59 -2.25
C ALA A 11 -1.15 -1.90 -1.35
N SER A 12 -2.38 -1.53 -1.77
CA SER A 12 -3.60 -1.89 -1.05
C SER A 12 -3.84 -3.40 -1.06
N PHE A 13 -3.51 -4.07 -2.15
CA PHE A 13 -3.66 -5.52 -2.26
C PHE A 13 -2.81 -6.28 -1.26
N ARG A 14 -1.57 -5.84 -1.00
CA ARG A 14 -0.69 -6.41 0.04
C ARG A 14 -1.37 -6.40 1.42
N VAL A 15 -1.97 -5.26 1.79
CA VAL A 15 -2.68 -5.13 3.08
C VAL A 15 -3.93 -6.00 3.13
N ARG A 16 -4.71 -6.06 2.04
CA ARG A 16 -5.88 -6.97 1.97
C ARG A 16 -5.49 -8.43 2.14
N ILE A 17 -4.37 -8.86 1.55
CA ILE A 17 -3.83 -10.22 1.74
C ILE A 17 -3.50 -10.46 3.22
N ALA A 18 -2.79 -9.55 3.88
CA ALA A 18 -2.44 -9.70 5.28
C ALA A 18 -3.68 -9.77 6.19
N LEU A 19 -4.65 -8.88 5.98
CA LEU A 19 -5.94 -8.91 6.71
C LEU A 19 -6.68 -10.23 6.51
N HIS A 20 -6.69 -10.74 5.27
CA HIS A 20 -7.33 -12.01 4.96
C HIS A 20 -6.62 -13.21 5.60
N LEU A 21 -5.29 -13.28 5.50
CA LEU A 21 -4.50 -14.35 6.12
C LEU A 21 -4.70 -14.41 7.64
N LYS A 22 -4.85 -13.25 8.27
CA LYS A 22 -5.10 -13.14 9.72
C LYS A 22 -6.58 -13.22 10.10
N SER A 23 -7.47 -13.41 9.11
CA SER A 23 -8.93 -13.46 9.32
C SER A 23 -9.49 -12.24 10.07
N LEU A 24 -8.89 -11.06 9.85
CA LEU A 24 -9.27 -9.82 10.53
C LEU A 24 -10.39 -9.10 9.76
N PRO A 25 -11.53 -8.83 10.41
CA PRO A 25 -12.61 -8.07 9.79
C PRO A 25 -12.25 -6.59 9.68
N TYR A 26 -12.64 -5.97 8.58
CA TYR A 26 -12.45 -4.54 8.35
C TYR A 26 -13.56 -3.97 7.46
N GLU A 27 -13.83 -2.69 7.62
CA GLU A 27 -14.68 -1.92 6.71
C GLU A 27 -13.85 -1.53 5.48
N TYR A 28 -14.32 -1.93 4.30
CA TYR A 28 -13.70 -1.59 3.02
C TYR A 28 -14.19 -0.24 2.54
N ILE A 29 -13.33 0.77 2.49
CA ILE A 29 -13.66 2.10 1.97
C ILE A 29 -12.92 2.31 0.64
N ALA A 30 -13.69 2.41 -0.43
CA ALA A 30 -13.13 2.61 -1.77
C ALA A 30 -12.65 4.06 -1.94
N VAL A 31 -11.44 4.23 -2.51
CA VAL A 31 -10.89 5.51 -2.95
C VAL A 31 -10.44 5.36 -4.39
N HIS A 32 -11.18 5.90 -5.34
CA HIS A 32 -10.94 5.65 -6.75
C HIS A 32 -9.83 6.56 -7.32
N ILE A 33 -8.58 6.04 -7.34
CA ILE A 33 -7.40 6.78 -7.80
C ILE A 33 -7.56 7.28 -9.25
N GLY A 34 -8.13 6.46 -10.14
CA GLY A 34 -8.33 6.81 -11.54
C GLY A 34 -9.30 8.00 -11.74
N LYS A 35 -10.24 8.20 -10.82
CA LYS A 35 -11.16 9.37 -10.80
C LYS A 35 -10.59 10.57 -10.05
N GLY A 36 -9.46 10.41 -9.36
CA GLY A 36 -8.84 11.49 -8.61
C GLY A 36 -9.33 11.64 -7.16
N GLU A 37 -10.21 10.76 -6.67
CA GLU A 37 -10.79 10.83 -5.31
C GLU A 37 -9.72 10.91 -4.20
N HIS A 38 -8.54 10.31 -4.42
CA HIS A 38 -7.40 10.39 -3.50
C HIS A 38 -6.83 11.81 -3.32
N LYS A 39 -7.22 12.77 -4.17
CA LYS A 39 -6.79 14.18 -4.11
C LYS A 39 -7.87 15.12 -3.60
N GLU A 40 -9.05 14.60 -3.32
CA GLU A 40 -10.16 15.38 -2.78
C GLU A 40 -9.94 15.67 -1.30
N ALA A 41 -10.44 16.80 -0.84
CA ALA A 41 -10.32 17.22 0.56
C ALA A 41 -10.83 16.16 1.55
N ALA A 42 -11.88 15.43 1.16
CA ALA A 42 -12.45 14.35 1.97
C ALA A 42 -11.41 13.25 2.27
N TYR A 43 -10.56 12.90 1.30
CA TYR A 43 -9.51 11.90 1.52
C TYR A 43 -8.20 12.52 2.03
N SER A 44 -7.86 13.74 1.64
CA SER A 44 -6.66 14.42 2.13
C SER A 44 -6.67 14.62 3.65
N ASN A 45 -7.85 14.72 4.26
CA ASN A 45 -8.02 14.74 5.71
C ASN A 45 -7.77 13.36 6.37
N VAL A 46 -7.85 12.28 5.61
CA VAL A 46 -7.57 10.91 6.07
C VAL A 46 -6.10 10.56 5.88
N ALA A 47 -5.54 10.92 4.74
CA ALA A 47 -4.16 10.60 4.37
C ALA A 47 -3.51 11.83 3.71
N ALA A 48 -2.66 12.53 4.45
CA ALA A 48 -1.99 13.76 4.00
C ALA A 48 -1.08 13.55 2.78
N ASP A 49 -0.58 12.33 2.58
CA ASP A 49 0.23 11.93 1.42
C ASP A 49 -0.62 11.65 0.16
N ASN A 50 -1.95 11.62 0.30
CA ASN A 50 -2.90 11.28 -0.76
C ASN A 50 -2.64 9.90 -1.42
N LEU A 51 -2.11 8.96 -0.66
CA LEU A 51 -1.82 7.60 -1.12
C LEU A 51 -2.74 6.58 -0.46
N VAL A 52 -2.94 5.46 -1.13
CA VAL A 52 -3.58 4.27 -0.57
C VAL A 52 -2.56 3.11 -0.53
N PRO A 53 -2.64 2.20 0.45
CA PRO A 53 -3.66 2.08 1.49
C PRO A 53 -3.45 3.04 2.67
N ASN A 54 -4.54 3.34 3.38
CA ASN A 54 -4.51 3.90 4.72
C ASN A 54 -5.42 3.05 5.62
N LEU A 55 -4.89 2.55 6.73
CA LEU A 55 -5.63 1.77 7.72
C LEU A 55 -5.94 2.64 8.94
N VAL A 56 -7.23 2.72 9.29
CA VAL A 56 -7.66 3.44 10.50
C VAL A 56 -7.98 2.43 11.59
N VAL A 57 -7.31 2.57 12.73
CA VAL A 57 -7.46 1.76 13.92
C VAL A 57 -7.57 2.68 15.13
N GLU A 58 -8.66 2.57 15.90
CA GLU A 58 -8.88 3.37 17.11
C GLU A 58 -8.76 4.89 16.91
N GLY A 59 -9.05 5.36 15.71
CA GLY A 59 -8.93 6.76 15.32
C GLY A 59 -7.57 7.17 14.76
N GLU A 60 -6.56 6.33 14.88
CA GLU A 60 -5.23 6.55 14.33
C GLU A 60 -5.12 6.11 12.86
N HIS A 61 -4.37 6.85 12.08
CA HIS A 61 -4.20 6.66 10.65
C HIS A 61 -2.82 6.08 10.34
N LEU A 62 -2.79 4.85 9.82
CA LEU A 62 -1.57 4.17 9.43
C LEU A 62 -1.41 4.19 7.91
N SER A 63 -0.32 4.75 7.43
CA SER A 63 0.08 4.74 6.02
C SER A 63 1.24 3.77 5.77
N GLN A 64 1.59 3.56 4.50
CA GLN A 64 2.64 2.64 4.04
C GLN A 64 2.29 1.17 4.26
N SER A 65 2.09 0.44 3.15
CA SER A 65 1.62 -0.95 3.18
C SER A 65 2.48 -1.88 4.04
N MET A 66 3.80 -1.69 4.06
CA MET A 66 4.70 -2.52 4.86
C MET A 66 4.55 -2.25 6.36
N ALA A 67 4.46 -0.97 6.75
CA ALA A 67 4.23 -0.59 8.15
C ALA A 67 2.88 -1.11 8.65
N ILE A 68 1.83 -1.02 7.83
CA ILE A 68 0.50 -1.58 8.16
C ILE A 68 0.59 -3.10 8.36
N ILE A 69 1.29 -3.82 7.49
CA ILE A 69 1.44 -5.28 7.61
C ILE A 69 2.23 -5.66 8.86
N GLU A 70 3.30 -4.94 9.17
CA GLU A 70 4.07 -5.19 10.40
C GLU A 70 3.23 -4.89 11.65
N TYR A 71 2.49 -3.78 11.67
CA TYR A 71 1.53 -3.49 12.75
C TYR A 71 0.52 -4.62 12.95
N LEU A 72 -0.07 -5.12 11.86
CA LEU A 72 -1.02 -6.24 11.94
C LEU A 72 -0.37 -7.52 12.46
N ASP A 73 0.89 -7.78 12.12
CA ASP A 73 1.62 -8.96 12.57
C ASP A 73 2.02 -8.86 14.05
N GLU A 74 2.37 -7.67 14.52
CA GLU A 74 2.70 -7.42 15.93
C GLU A 74 1.48 -7.46 16.85
N THR A 75 0.36 -6.88 16.42
CA THR A 75 -0.87 -6.82 17.22
C THR A 75 -1.72 -8.10 17.14
N HIS A 76 -1.56 -8.88 16.08
CA HIS A 76 -2.24 -10.16 15.87
C HIS A 76 -1.21 -11.20 15.43
N PRO A 77 -0.41 -11.74 16.37
CA PRO A 77 0.77 -12.54 16.05
C PRO A 77 0.48 -13.89 15.36
N GLU A 78 -0.76 -14.38 15.44
CA GLU A 78 -1.13 -15.64 14.81
C GLU A 78 -2.18 -15.46 13.70
N PRO A 79 -1.98 -16.06 12.53
CA PRO A 79 -0.76 -16.73 12.08
C PRO A 79 0.36 -15.74 11.79
N ALA A 80 1.60 -16.06 12.16
CA ALA A 80 2.76 -15.18 11.93
C ALA A 80 3.06 -15.00 10.45
N LEU A 81 3.30 -13.76 10.01
CA LEU A 81 3.70 -13.44 8.64
C LEU A 81 5.23 -13.43 8.47
N LEU A 82 5.96 -13.38 9.58
CA LEU A 82 7.42 -13.43 9.60
C LEU A 82 7.94 -14.67 10.32
N PRO A 83 9.06 -15.26 9.89
CA PRO A 83 9.72 -16.33 10.62
C PRO A 83 10.15 -15.89 12.02
N LYS A 84 10.32 -16.86 12.94
CA LYS A 84 10.81 -16.59 14.30
C LYS A 84 12.26 -16.12 14.31
N GLU A 85 13.10 -16.71 13.46
CA GLU A 85 14.55 -16.46 13.41
C GLU A 85 14.89 -15.11 12.80
N ALA A 86 15.80 -14.37 13.42
CA ALA A 86 16.17 -13.02 13.01
C ALA A 86 16.67 -12.95 11.55
N LEU A 87 17.49 -13.92 11.14
CA LEU A 87 18.00 -13.99 9.76
C LEU A 87 16.89 -14.27 8.75
N GLY A 88 15.93 -15.15 9.09
CA GLY A 88 14.76 -15.41 8.29
C GLY A 88 13.88 -14.17 8.14
N ARG A 89 13.65 -13.42 9.22
CA ARG A 89 12.91 -12.13 9.21
C ARG A 89 13.59 -11.12 8.29
N ALA A 90 14.91 -10.98 8.41
CA ALA A 90 15.69 -10.07 7.56
C ALA A 90 15.54 -10.42 6.08
N ARG A 91 15.62 -11.72 5.73
CA ARG A 91 15.45 -12.19 4.36
C ARG A 91 14.06 -11.90 3.80
N VAL A 92 13.00 -12.16 4.57
CA VAL A 92 11.62 -11.86 4.14
C VAL A 92 11.44 -10.36 3.94
N ARG A 93 11.94 -9.52 4.86
CA ARG A 93 11.88 -8.06 4.73
C ARG A 93 12.65 -7.56 3.51
N ALA A 94 13.83 -8.10 3.23
CA ALA A 94 14.61 -7.72 2.05
C ALA A 94 13.84 -8.00 0.75
N LEU A 95 13.22 -9.17 0.62
CA LEU A 95 12.37 -9.51 -0.54
C LEU A 95 11.14 -8.60 -0.65
N ALA A 96 10.47 -8.34 0.45
CA ALA A 96 9.30 -7.47 0.47
C ALA A 96 9.65 -6.01 0.14
N GLN A 97 10.78 -5.51 0.64
CA GLN A 97 11.26 -4.16 0.38
C GLN A 97 11.78 -3.98 -1.04
N SER A 98 12.40 -4.99 -1.65
CA SER A 98 12.79 -4.91 -3.06
C SER A 98 11.58 -4.62 -3.97
N ILE A 99 10.42 -5.18 -3.65
CA ILE A 99 9.18 -4.88 -4.37
C ILE A 99 8.58 -3.53 -3.94
N ALA A 100 8.51 -3.27 -2.64
CA ALA A 100 7.81 -2.10 -2.11
C ALA A 100 8.59 -0.80 -2.26
N CYS A 101 9.94 -0.85 -2.21
CA CYS A 101 10.82 0.31 -2.19
C CYS A 101 11.60 0.51 -3.49
N GLU A 102 11.85 -0.56 -4.26
CA GLU A 102 12.64 -0.48 -5.50
C GLU A 102 11.77 -0.54 -6.75
N ILE A 103 10.89 -1.54 -6.86
CA ILE A 103 10.08 -1.77 -8.08
C ILE A 103 8.84 -0.88 -8.10
N HIS A 104 8.01 -0.98 -7.07
CA HIS A 104 6.69 -0.30 -7.05
C HIS A 104 6.77 1.23 -7.14
N PRO A 105 7.69 1.94 -6.46
CA PRO A 105 7.76 3.41 -6.53
C PRO A 105 8.09 3.94 -7.92
N ILE A 106 8.83 3.19 -8.70
CA ILE A 106 9.21 3.57 -10.07
C ILE A 106 8.06 3.28 -11.04
N ASN A 107 7.39 2.15 -10.87
CA ASN A 107 6.30 1.70 -11.74
C ASN A 107 4.92 2.03 -11.17
N ASN A 108 4.71 3.23 -10.67
CA ASN A 108 3.41 3.67 -10.17
C ASN A 108 2.79 4.79 -11.03
N LEU A 109 1.47 4.99 -10.85
CA LEU A 109 0.70 5.95 -11.64
C LEU A 109 1.27 7.37 -11.60
N ARG A 110 1.86 7.79 -10.47
CA ARG A 110 2.43 9.14 -10.31
C ARG A 110 3.64 9.34 -11.22
N VAL A 111 4.54 8.37 -11.27
CA VAL A 111 5.72 8.40 -12.14
C VAL A 111 5.30 8.28 -13.60
N LEU A 112 4.45 7.31 -13.94
CA LEU A 112 3.96 7.11 -15.31
C LEU A 112 3.24 8.36 -15.84
N LYS A 113 2.45 9.03 -15.02
CA LYS A 113 1.83 10.32 -15.37
C LYS A 113 2.85 11.43 -15.60
N TYR A 114 3.87 11.52 -14.74
CA TYR A 114 4.93 12.52 -14.92
C TYR A 114 5.68 12.32 -16.25
N LEU A 115 6.03 11.08 -16.56
CA LEU A 115 6.69 10.72 -17.81
C LEU A 115 5.86 11.13 -19.04
N SER A 116 4.54 10.85 -19.01
CA SER A 116 3.66 11.20 -20.13
C SER A 116 3.37 12.68 -20.25
N VAL A 117 2.99 13.33 -19.14
CA VAL A 117 2.47 14.70 -19.15
C VAL A 117 3.60 15.73 -19.18
N ASN A 118 4.65 15.54 -18.37
CA ASN A 118 5.72 16.52 -18.23
C ASN A 118 6.87 16.28 -19.21
N LEU A 119 7.19 15.01 -19.53
CA LEU A 119 8.27 14.66 -20.44
C LEU A 119 7.79 14.29 -21.85
N GLY A 120 6.49 14.15 -22.06
CA GLY A 120 5.90 13.84 -23.37
C GLY A 120 6.20 12.44 -23.91
N LEU A 121 6.60 11.49 -23.04
CA LEU A 121 6.92 10.14 -23.48
C LEU A 121 5.66 9.39 -23.90
N ASN A 122 5.74 8.69 -25.03
CA ASN A 122 4.69 7.78 -25.51
C ASN A 122 4.71 6.43 -24.79
N GLU A 123 3.75 5.55 -25.08
CA GLU A 123 3.63 4.25 -24.41
C GLU A 123 4.85 3.35 -24.66
N ASP A 124 5.40 3.33 -25.88
CA ASP A 124 6.57 2.49 -26.21
C ASP A 124 7.81 2.94 -25.42
N GLN A 125 8.01 4.26 -25.30
CA GLN A 125 9.12 4.82 -24.53
C GLN A 125 9.01 4.60 -23.02
N LYS A 126 7.81 4.39 -22.50
CA LYS A 126 7.58 4.08 -21.07
C LYS A 126 7.77 2.61 -20.74
N ASN A 127 7.66 1.74 -21.73
CA ASN A 127 7.74 0.28 -21.55
C ASN A 127 9.15 -0.28 -21.85
N THR A 128 10.12 0.59 -22.10
CA THR A 128 11.53 0.22 -22.28
C THR A 128 12.26 0.22 -20.93
#